data_64258e7665ba2c1a05aa6f09c6b3c998
#
_entry.id   64258e7665ba2c1a05aa6f09c6b3c998
#
_cell.length_a   1.000
_cell.length_b   1.000
_cell.length_c   1.000
_cell.angle_alpha   90.00
_cell.angle_beta   90.00
_cell.angle_gamma   90.00
#
_symmetry.space_group_name_H-M   'P 1'
#
loop_
_entity.id
_entity.type
_entity.pdbx_description
1 polymer ?
#
loop_
_entity_poly.entity_id
_entity_poly.type
_entity_poly.pdbx_seq_one_letter_code
_entity_poly.pdbx_strand_id
1 'polypeptide(L)'
;MIKVILTLLLAVARSAAAWSQSSKAINDLSKAIEILDATMERSFRGSNTNYYMVDVCDVASDAVSGPSDVWPYTAAIEAHCSVLEALSALKEEAPDLYDLHHEHYLHQLDILIDNLDYYRGSYTLVSYATRKTWNTVYAVPRANQRGRGDVTGDNLKKNVYDDQMWLARELIRAYRLTGNTTYRDIAIDLTNYVIDGWDCWRDSNGEEYGGITWGPGYNSKHACSNGPIIQPLVWLHDIVMAEDSDAMYTYFYRDDDNQVTSKAVKLAEHYLDFAKKIYAWQKKHLYNSQTHLYYDMLGADYALQYVGTGAARRRAHVDNGGPTGTAYPYNTGTMLAGAVELLRVTGDERYRDDIDDLARYCYTGFSRPVRLDGMTYRQWPTDATPLQGFNAWFDNVLMRAYVDASASPAPSPYCGQSLQSFETNLNYAYDHYLKSHMLPIDLLGGWGDNTKTKGFHQVSFASEYAMLAIWRHRQQADAVSEVRHEYRPSTHYYNLLGQPLQGTAGTLPHGILVASGHKLFVK
;
A
#
# COMPACT_ATOMS: atom_id res chain seq x y z
N MET A 1 16.03 -37.08 29.49
CA MET A 1 15.22 -36.22 30.38
C MET A 1 15.49 -34.73 30.14
N ILE A 2 16.71 -34.19 30.20
CA ILE A 2 17.01 -32.76 29.99
C ILE A 2 16.59 -32.25 28.60
N LYS A 3 16.84 -32.99 27.50
CA LYS A 3 16.41 -32.61 26.15
C LYS A 3 14.88 -32.52 26.02
N VAL A 4 14.13 -33.42 26.65
CA VAL A 4 12.64 -33.43 26.59
C VAL A 4 12.07 -32.24 27.37
N ILE A 5 12.66 -31.91 28.51
CA ILE A 5 12.28 -30.74 29.31
C ILE A 5 12.58 -29.43 28.55
N LEU A 6 13.73 -29.37 27.88
CA LEU A 6 14.08 -28.18 27.05
C LEU A 6 13.13 -28.01 25.86
N THR A 7 12.75 -29.10 25.20
CA THR A 7 11.78 -29.07 24.08
C THR A 7 10.38 -28.67 24.56
N LEU A 8 9.94 -29.17 25.71
CA LEU A 8 8.67 -28.78 26.32
C LEU A 8 8.66 -27.30 26.76
N LEU A 9 9.76 -26.81 27.36
CA LEU A 9 9.91 -25.41 27.72
C LEU A 9 9.94 -24.48 26.50
N LEU A 10 10.59 -24.89 25.42
CA LEU A 10 10.59 -24.18 24.14
C LEU A 10 9.20 -24.16 23.51
N ALA A 11 8.47 -25.27 23.52
CA ALA A 11 7.11 -25.35 22.99
C ALA A 11 6.12 -24.49 23.81
N VAL A 12 6.24 -24.49 25.15
CA VAL A 12 5.43 -23.62 26.01
C VAL A 12 5.80 -22.14 25.84
N ALA A 13 7.08 -21.82 25.71
CA ALA A 13 7.52 -20.44 25.46
C ALA A 13 7.03 -19.93 24.09
N ARG A 14 7.08 -20.75 23.05
CA ARG A 14 6.60 -20.42 21.70
C ARG A 14 5.07 -20.30 21.64
N SER A 15 4.32 -21.17 22.33
CA SER A 15 2.86 -21.03 22.42
C SER A 15 2.44 -19.79 23.22
N ALA A 16 3.17 -19.43 24.28
CA ALA A 16 2.95 -18.18 25.00
C ALA A 16 3.29 -16.96 24.14
N ALA A 17 4.35 -17.02 23.33
CA ALA A 17 4.71 -15.97 22.38
C ALA A 17 3.65 -15.81 21.28
N ALA A 18 3.14 -16.90 20.71
CA ALA A 18 2.06 -16.88 19.74
C ALA A 18 0.77 -16.28 20.32
N TRP A 19 0.40 -16.64 21.54
CA TRP A 19 -0.74 -16.04 22.25
C TRP A 19 -0.56 -14.54 22.49
N SER A 20 0.63 -14.11 22.84
CA SER A 20 0.97 -12.70 23.01
C SER A 20 0.86 -11.92 21.70
N GLN A 21 1.25 -12.50 20.56
CA GLN A 21 1.13 -11.85 19.25
C GLN A 21 -0.34 -11.78 18.79
N SER A 22 -1.14 -12.83 19.00
CA SER A 22 -2.56 -12.81 18.70
C SER A 22 -3.31 -11.72 19.48
N SER A 23 -3.02 -11.58 20.78
CA SER A 23 -3.64 -10.53 21.60
C SER A 23 -3.23 -9.12 21.16
N LYS A 24 -1.99 -8.94 20.69
CA LYS A 24 -1.54 -7.65 20.13
C LYS A 24 -2.21 -7.35 18.79
N ALA A 25 -2.29 -8.33 17.89
CA ALA A 25 -2.97 -8.17 16.60
C ALA A 25 -4.44 -7.76 16.78
N ILE A 26 -5.16 -8.41 17.70
CA ILE A 26 -6.56 -8.06 18.03
C ILE A 26 -6.65 -6.65 18.62
N ASN A 27 -5.72 -6.27 19.50
CA ASN A 27 -5.68 -4.93 20.08
C ASN A 27 -5.41 -3.85 19.01
N ASP A 28 -4.47 -4.09 18.10
CA ASP A 28 -4.18 -3.16 17.01
C ASP A 28 -5.39 -3.03 16.07
N LEU A 29 -6.07 -4.14 15.73
CA LEU A 29 -7.30 -4.09 14.95
C LEU A 29 -8.41 -3.30 15.67
N SER A 30 -8.56 -3.48 16.99
CA SER A 30 -9.56 -2.73 17.77
C SER A 30 -9.28 -1.22 17.77
N LYS A 31 -8.01 -0.81 17.85
CA LYS A 31 -7.61 0.59 17.74
C LYS A 31 -7.84 1.14 16.33
N ALA A 32 -7.57 0.33 15.28
CA ALA A 32 -7.88 0.70 13.90
C ALA A 32 -9.37 1.00 13.71
N ILE A 33 -10.22 0.12 14.22
CA ILE A 33 -11.69 0.26 14.20
C ILE A 33 -12.12 1.53 14.95
N GLU A 34 -11.64 1.74 16.18
CA GLU A 34 -11.98 2.89 17.00
C GLU A 34 -11.65 4.22 16.31
N ILE A 35 -10.44 4.35 15.74
CA ILE A 35 -10.01 5.57 15.05
C ILE A 35 -10.79 5.76 13.75
N LEU A 36 -11.04 4.68 12.99
CA LEU A 36 -11.79 4.75 11.73
C LEU A 36 -13.24 5.18 11.99
N ASP A 37 -13.93 4.56 12.94
CA ASP A 37 -15.32 4.92 13.31
C ASP A 37 -15.42 6.38 13.74
N ALA A 38 -14.53 6.84 14.62
CA ALA A 38 -14.48 8.23 15.05
C ALA A 38 -14.22 9.19 13.88
N THR A 39 -13.38 8.77 12.92
CA THR A 39 -13.11 9.57 11.73
C THR A 39 -14.32 9.65 10.81
N MET A 40 -15.02 8.52 10.61
CA MET A 40 -16.25 8.50 9.81
C MET A 40 -17.35 9.38 10.43
N GLU A 41 -17.50 9.37 11.74
CA GLU A 41 -18.45 10.22 12.45
C GLU A 41 -18.10 11.70 12.35
N ARG A 42 -16.82 12.06 12.57
CA ARG A 42 -16.41 13.46 12.74
C ARG A 42 -15.97 14.13 11.45
N SER A 43 -15.37 13.39 10.53
CA SER A 43 -14.78 13.95 9.31
C SER A 43 -15.61 13.66 8.05
N PHE A 44 -16.75 12.99 8.16
CA PHE A 44 -17.63 12.77 7.02
C PHE A 44 -18.98 13.43 7.20
N ARG A 45 -19.58 13.84 6.09
CA ARG A 45 -20.87 14.54 6.05
C ARG A 45 -21.70 14.09 4.85
N GLY A 46 -23.00 14.33 4.94
CA GLY A 46 -23.94 14.07 3.87
C GLY A 46 -24.72 12.77 4.04
N SER A 47 -25.29 12.27 2.95
CA SER A 47 -26.04 11.02 2.88
C SER A 47 -25.29 10.00 2.00
N ASN A 48 -25.71 8.74 1.98
CA ASN A 48 -25.08 7.69 1.17
C ASN A 48 -24.91 8.06 -0.31
N THR A 49 -25.80 8.89 -0.86
CA THR A 49 -25.74 9.33 -2.27
C THR A 49 -24.97 10.65 -2.46
N ASN A 50 -24.58 11.31 -1.38
CA ASN A 50 -23.79 12.55 -1.40
C ASN A 50 -22.91 12.57 -0.14
N TYR A 51 -22.01 11.61 -0.02
CA TYR A 51 -21.15 11.40 1.11
C TYR A 51 -19.74 11.91 0.82
N TYR A 52 -19.18 12.70 1.73
CA TYR A 52 -17.88 13.32 1.49
C TYR A 52 -17.09 13.51 2.78
N MET A 53 -15.78 13.41 2.66
CA MET A 53 -14.85 13.76 3.72
C MET A 53 -14.64 15.26 3.75
N VAL A 54 -14.61 15.86 4.95
CA VAL A 54 -14.19 17.26 5.13
C VAL A 54 -12.67 17.34 5.23
N ASP A 55 -12.07 18.45 4.79
CA ASP A 55 -10.61 18.60 4.85
C ASP A 55 -10.12 18.71 6.31
N VAL A 56 -10.76 19.54 7.12
CA VAL A 56 -10.37 19.78 8.52
C VAL A 56 -11.56 19.59 9.46
N CYS A 57 -11.35 18.93 10.59
CA CYS A 57 -12.27 18.90 11.72
C CYS A 57 -11.56 19.34 13.00
N ASP A 58 -12.36 19.82 13.97
CA ASP A 58 -11.88 20.23 15.28
C ASP A 58 -12.30 19.19 16.33
N VAL A 59 -11.32 18.56 17.01
CA VAL A 59 -11.59 17.51 18.01
C VAL A 59 -12.21 18.04 19.30
N ALA A 60 -12.18 19.37 19.53
CA ALA A 60 -12.79 20.02 20.69
C ALA A 60 -14.20 20.56 20.41
N SER A 61 -14.61 20.60 19.14
CA SER A 61 -15.91 21.07 18.69
C SER A 61 -16.37 20.32 17.45
N ASP A 62 -17.59 20.56 16.97
CA ASP A 62 -18.10 19.97 15.73
C ASP A 62 -17.81 20.84 14.48
N ALA A 63 -16.90 21.80 14.60
CA ALA A 63 -16.54 22.69 13.50
C ALA A 63 -15.77 21.91 12.41
N VAL A 64 -16.21 22.07 11.17
CA VAL A 64 -15.62 21.43 9.99
C VAL A 64 -15.43 22.43 8.86
N SER A 65 -14.49 22.11 7.96
CA SER A 65 -14.28 22.84 6.70
C SER A 65 -15.13 22.28 5.55
N GLY A 66 -14.82 22.72 4.31
CA GLY A 66 -15.41 22.17 3.08
C GLY A 66 -14.93 20.76 2.75
N PRO A 67 -15.40 20.21 1.61
CA PRO A 67 -15.00 18.89 1.14
C PRO A 67 -13.50 18.80 0.88
N SER A 68 -12.92 17.62 1.15
CA SER A 68 -11.54 17.31 0.81
C SER A 68 -11.36 17.06 -0.68
N ASP A 69 -10.12 17.10 -1.14
CA ASP A 69 -9.70 16.67 -2.46
C ASP A 69 -9.76 15.13 -2.60
N VAL A 70 -9.59 14.63 -3.84
CA VAL A 70 -9.72 13.20 -4.18
C VAL A 70 -8.67 12.34 -3.49
N TRP A 71 -7.43 12.81 -3.33
CA TRP A 71 -6.38 12.05 -2.66
C TRP A 71 -6.68 11.76 -1.18
N PRO A 72 -7.01 12.75 -0.31
CA PRO A 72 -7.48 12.46 1.04
C PRO A 72 -8.71 11.55 1.09
N TYR A 73 -9.62 11.69 0.14
CA TYR A 73 -10.79 10.82 0.03
C TYR A 73 -10.39 9.38 -0.33
N THR A 74 -9.41 9.19 -1.21
CA THR A 74 -8.86 7.86 -1.56
C THR A 74 -8.17 7.20 -0.35
N ALA A 75 -7.51 7.97 0.51
CA ALA A 75 -6.92 7.43 1.74
C ALA A 75 -7.98 6.86 2.71
N ALA A 76 -9.22 7.39 2.69
CA ALA A 76 -10.31 6.78 3.44
C ALA A 76 -10.73 5.41 2.84
N ILE A 77 -10.73 5.27 1.52
CA ILE A 77 -10.95 3.98 0.85
C ILE A 77 -9.82 3.00 1.23
N GLU A 78 -8.56 3.47 1.25
CA GLU A 78 -7.40 2.69 1.70
C GLU A 78 -7.59 2.16 3.13
N ALA A 79 -8.03 3.00 4.06
CA ALA A 79 -8.23 2.61 5.45
C ALA A 79 -9.32 1.53 5.57
N HIS A 80 -10.43 1.66 4.83
CA HIS A 80 -11.48 0.62 4.81
C HIS A 80 -10.95 -0.70 4.24
N CYS A 81 -10.19 -0.66 3.14
CA CYS A 81 -9.55 -1.86 2.61
C CYS A 81 -8.61 -2.50 3.64
N SER A 82 -7.79 -1.69 4.34
CA SER A 82 -6.84 -2.19 5.34
C SER A 82 -7.54 -2.83 6.54
N VAL A 83 -8.62 -2.22 7.05
CA VAL A 83 -9.40 -2.78 8.16
C VAL A 83 -10.13 -4.06 7.73
N LEU A 84 -10.71 -4.10 6.53
CA LEU A 84 -11.38 -5.30 5.98
C LEU A 84 -10.40 -6.45 5.77
N GLU A 85 -9.19 -6.18 5.28
CA GLU A 85 -8.13 -7.18 5.15
C GLU A 85 -7.69 -7.71 6.52
N ALA A 86 -7.56 -6.83 7.53
CA ALA A 86 -7.21 -7.23 8.89
C ALA A 86 -8.33 -8.04 9.57
N LEU A 87 -9.60 -7.64 9.43
CA LEU A 87 -10.76 -8.40 9.88
C LEU A 87 -10.79 -9.80 9.26
N SER A 88 -10.53 -9.88 7.96
CA SER A 88 -10.51 -11.16 7.23
C SER A 88 -9.35 -12.06 7.67
N ALA A 89 -8.16 -11.47 7.89
CA ALA A 89 -6.99 -12.20 8.37
C ALA A 89 -7.16 -12.73 9.78
N LEU A 90 -7.84 -11.99 10.67
CA LEU A 90 -8.05 -12.34 12.08
C LEU A 90 -9.40 -12.98 12.36
N LYS A 91 -10.14 -13.41 11.34
CA LYS A 91 -11.49 -13.97 11.49
C LYS A 91 -11.58 -15.13 12.48
N GLU A 92 -10.58 -16.02 12.46
CA GLU A 92 -10.56 -17.20 13.36
C GLU A 92 -10.16 -16.82 14.79
N GLU A 93 -9.32 -15.78 14.98
CA GLU A 93 -8.83 -15.34 16.30
C GLU A 93 -9.77 -14.33 16.97
N ALA A 94 -10.51 -13.56 16.19
CA ALA A 94 -11.42 -12.52 16.67
C ALA A 94 -12.77 -12.55 15.91
N PRO A 95 -13.53 -13.68 15.96
CA PRO A 95 -14.76 -13.82 15.21
C PRO A 95 -15.80 -12.76 15.58
N ASP A 96 -15.88 -12.36 16.85
CA ASP A 96 -16.82 -11.32 17.30
C ASP A 96 -16.56 -9.96 16.64
N LEU A 97 -15.29 -9.57 16.44
CA LEU A 97 -14.95 -8.33 15.71
C LEU A 97 -15.30 -8.48 14.23
N TYR A 98 -15.01 -9.63 13.63
CA TYR A 98 -15.36 -9.89 12.24
C TYR A 98 -16.87 -9.80 12.02
N ASP A 99 -17.66 -10.52 12.81
CA ASP A 99 -19.12 -10.56 12.68
C ASP A 99 -19.78 -9.19 12.92
N LEU A 100 -19.21 -8.37 13.82
CA LEU A 100 -19.74 -7.05 14.13
C LEU A 100 -19.42 -6.01 13.05
N HIS A 101 -18.22 -6.04 12.46
CA HIS A 101 -17.72 -4.92 11.67
C HIS A 101 -17.56 -5.20 10.18
N HIS A 102 -17.38 -6.46 9.75
CA HIS A 102 -17.01 -6.77 8.36
C HIS A 102 -18.06 -6.29 7.35
N GLU A 103 -19.33 -6.65 7.52
CA GLU A 103 -20.39 -6.23 6.60
C GLU A 103 -20.64 -4.71 6.64
N HIS A 104 -20.46 -4.10 7.82
CA HIS A 104 -20.58 -2.67 7.98
C HIS A 104 -19.53 -1.92 7.13
N TYR A 105 -18.26 -2.33 7.20
CA TYR A 105 -17.20 -1.69 6.43
C TYR A 105 -17.26 -2.03 4.94
N LEU A 106 -17.74 -3.21 4.54
CA LEU A 106 -18.02 -3.49 3.13
C LEU A 106 -19.07 -2.51 2.58
N HIS A 107 -20.15 -2.30 3.31
CA HIS A 107 -21.18 -1.34 2.91
C HIS A 107 -20.65 0.11 2.85
N GLN A 108 -19.84 0.52 3.83
CA GLN A 108 -19.20 1.85 3.80
C GLN A 108 -18.24 1.99 2.63
N LEU A 109 -17.46 0.96 2.32
CA LEU A 109 -16.55 0.94 1.17
C LEU A 109 -17.31 1.14 -0.15
N ASP A 110 -18.44 0.47 -0.33
CA ASP A 110 -19.30 0.65 -1.51
C ASP A 110 -19.84 2.09 -1.60
N ILE A 111 -20.26 2.68 -0.47
CA ILE A 111 -20.70 4.10 -0.43
C ILE A 111 -19.55 5.04 -0.81
N LEU A 112 -18.35 4.82 -0.29
CA LEU A 112 -17.19 5.66 -0.60
C LEU A 112 -16.85 5.57 -2.09
N ILE A 113 -16.81 4.38 -2.66
CA ILE A 113 -16.48 4.20 -4.09
C ILE A 113 -17.57 4.78 -4.98
N ASP A 114 -18.85 4.60 -4.64
CA ASP A 114 -19.96 5.23 -5.40
C ASP A 114 -19.86 6.75 -5.40
N ASN A 115 -19.44 7.37 -4.30
CA ASN A 115 -19.32 8.82 -4.18
C ASN A 115 -18.04 9.40 -4.84
N LEU A 116 -17.10 8.57 -5.32
CA LEU A 116 -16.03 9.01 -6.20
C LEU A 116 -16.57 9.67 -7.48
N ASP A 117 -17.81 9.37 -7.85
CA ASP A 117 -18.47 9.98 -9.00
C ASP A 117 -18.57 11.52 -8.94
N TYR A 118 -18.44 12.11 -7.76
CA TYR A 118 -18.33 13.57 -7.59
C TYR A 118 -16.97 14.15 -8.03
N TYR A 119 -15.94 13.32 -8.16
CA TYR A 119 -14.62 13.70 -8.69
C TYR A 119 -14.48 13.30 -10.15
N ARG A 120 -15.30 12.38 -10.66
CA ARG A 120 -15.21 11.83 -12.00
C ARG A 120 -15.59 12.84 -13.09
N GLY A 121 -14.76 12.89 -14.13
CA GLY A 121 -14.98 13.65 -15.35
C GLY A 121 -14.49 12.91 -16.57
N SER A 122 -14.57 13.55 -17.74
CA SER A 122 -14.05 13.06 -19.01
C SER A 122 -12.94 13.98 -19.51
N TYR A 123 -11.86 13.40 -20.03
CA TYR A 123 -10.70 14.14 -20.50
C TYR A 123 -10.16 13.59 -21.83
N THR A 124 -9.91 14.49 -22.81
CA THR A 124 -9.22 14.11 -24.04
C THR A 124 -7.72 14.31 -23.85
N LEU A 125 -7.02 13.23 -23.53
CA LEU A 125 -5.57 13.21 -23.37
C LEU A 125 -4.91 13.31 -24.76
N VAL A 126 -4.03 14.28 -24.92
CA VAL A 126 -3.03 14.34 -25.98
C VAL A 126 -1.72 13.87 -25.36
N SER A 127 -1.43 12.58 -25.49
CA SER A 127 -0.23 11.97 -24.96
C SER A 127 0.95 12.01 -25.95
N TYR A 128 2.03 11.33 -25.62
CA TYR A 128 3.22 11.23 -26.49
C TYR A 128 2.99 10.34 -27.72
N ALA A 129 2.04 9.40 -27.65
CA ALA A 129 1.70 8.49 -28.76
C ALA A 129 0.24 8.53 -29.18
N THR A 130 -0.69 8.95 -28.32
CA THR A 130 -2.13 8.90 -28.61
C THR A 130 -2.80 10.28 -28.52
N ARG A 131 -4.04 10.32 -29.00
CA ARG A 131 -5.04 11.34 -28.67
C ARG A 131 -6.35 10.62 -28.46
N LYS A 132 -6.72 10.42 -27.19
CA LYS A 132 -7.87 9.59 -26.81
C LYS A 132 -8.69 10.27 -25.72
N THR A 133 -10.02 10.16 -25.80
CA THR A 133 -10.92 10.59 -24.74
C THR A 133 -11.09 9.45 -23.74
N TRP A 134 -10.85 9.76 -22.48
CA TRP A 134 -11.08 8.91 -21.34
C TRP A 134 -12.30 9.43 -20.57
N ASN A 135 -13.21 8.53 -20.23
CA ASN A 135 -14.47 8.88 -19.58
C ASN A 135 -14.43 8.67 -18.06
N THR A 136 -13.33 8.12 -17.56
CA THR A 136 -13.13 7.80 -16.16
C THR A 136 -11.80 8.41 -15.71
N VAL A 137 -11.84 9.71 -15.43
CA VAL A 137 -10.69 10.47 -14.89
C VAL A 137 -11.18 11.25 -13.68
N TYR A 138 -10.41 11.27 -12.61
CA TYR A 138 -10.83 11.90 -11.35
C TYR A 138 -10.12 13.23 -11.17
N ALA A 139 -10.90 14.28 -10.93
CA ALA A 139 -10.40 15.61 -10.62
C ALA A 139 -9.85 15.68 -9.20
N VAL A 140 -8.86 16.52 -8.96
CA VAL A 140 -8.37 16.84 -7.62
C VAL A 140 -9.52 17.37 -6.75
N PRO A 141 -10.23 18.47 -7.09
CA PRO A 141 -11.32 18.99 -6.27
C PRO A 141 -12.64 18.25 -6.52
N ARG A 142 -13.41 18.11 -5.45
CA ARG A 142 -14.77 17.57 -5.52
C ARG A 142 -15.72 18.54 -6.22
N ALA A 143 -16.50 18.01 -7.18
CA ALA A 143 -17.58 18.76 -7.83
C ALA A 143 -18.87 18.75 -6.99
N ASN A 144 -19.79 19.67 -7.33
CA ASN A 144 -21.11 19.74 -6.68
C ASN A 144 -22.12 18.73 -7.28
N GLN A 145 -21.79 18.08 -8.39
CA GLN A 145 -22.63 17.12 -9.09
C GLN A 145 -21.84 15.91 -9.54
N ARG A 146 -22.48 14.76 -9.53
CA ARG A 146 -21.92 13.47 -9.97
C ARG A 146 -21.54 13.53 -11.45
N GLY A 147 -20.39 12.96 -11.80
CA GLY A 147 -19.87 12.93 -13.17
C GLY A 147 -19.48 14.30 -13.75
N ARG A 148 -19.29 15.31 -12.89
CA ARG A 148 -18.93 16.69 -13.26
C ARG A 148 -17.61 17.16 -12.67
N GLY A 149 -16.70 16.22 -12.37
CA GLY A 149 -15.36 16.56 -11.96
C GLY A 149 -14.67 17.46 -13.00
N ASP A 150 -14.09 18.57 -12.53
CA ASP A 150 -13.38 19.52 -13.41
C ASP A 150 -11.97 19.04 -13.67
N VAL A 151 -11.81 18.18 -14.67
CA VAL A 151 -10.53 17.60 -15.11
C VAL A 151 -9.87 18.39 -16.25
N THR A 152 -10.49 19.49 -16.74
CA THR A 152 -10.13 20.16 -18.00
C THR A 152 -9.78 21.63 -17.87
N GLY A 153 -9.93 22.26 -16.72
CA GLY A 153 -9.74 23.70 -16.55
C GLY A 153 -8.45 24.23 -17.14
N ASP A 154 -8.37 25.57 -17.36
CA ASP A 154 -7.19 26.30 -17.85
C ASP A 154 -5.91 25.98 -17.05
N ASN A 155 -6.09 25.47 -15.85
CA ASN A 155 -5.09 24.76 -15.07
C ASN A 155 -5.30 23.25 -15.24
N LEU A 156 -4.66 22.64 -16.19
CA LEU A 156 -4.52 21.18 -16.32
C LEU A 156 -4.00 20.51 -15.01
N LYS A 157 -3.71 21.30 -14.00
CA LYS A 157 -3.31 20.95 -12.62
C LYS A 157 -4.43 20.32 -11.77
N LYS A 158 -5.65 20.25 -12.27
CA LYS A 158 -6.79 19.59 -11.62
C LYS A 158 -6.94 18.11 -11.97
N ASN A 159 -5.99 17.56 -12.71
CA ASN A 159 -5.93 16.17 -13.13
C ASN A 159 -4.46 15.74 -13.08
N VAL A 160 -4.07 15.09 -12.01
CA VAL A 160 -2.71 14.58 -11.81
C VAL A 160 -2.72 13.04 -11.85
N TYR A 161 -1.62 12.46 -12.32
CA TYR A 161 -1.56 11.01 -12.52
C TYR A 161 -1.39 10.24 -11.22
N ASP A 162 -0.73 10.79 -10.22
CA ASP A 162 -0.56 10.15 -8.91
C ASP A 162 -1.90 9.90 -8.20
N ASP A 163 -2.84 10.83 -8.23
CA ASP A 163 -4.20 10.63 -7.68
C ASP A 163 -4.93 9.46 -8.36
N GLN A 164 -4.75 9.30 -9.68
CA GLN A 164 -5.32 8.17 -10.42
C GLN A 164 -4.64 6.84 -10.01
N MET A 165 -3.33 6.86 -9.77
CA MET A 165 -2.57 5.68 -9.36
C MET A 165 -2.98 5.19 -7.98
N TRP A 166 -3.11 6.11 -7.01
CA TRP A 166 -3.58 5.78 -5.67
C TRP A 166 -4.97 5.17 -5.72
N LEU A 167 -5.86 5.78 -6.49
CA LEU A 167 -7.22 5.28 -6.65
C LEU A 167 -7.26 3.92 -7.34
N ALA A 168 -6.49 3.72 -8.42
CA ALA A 168 -6.41 2.42 -9.11
C ALA A 168 -5.96 1.31 -8.14
N ARG A 169 -4.98 1.59 -7.27
CA ARG A 169 -4.50 0.66 -6.25
C ARG A 169 -5.63 0.23 -5.30
N GLU A 170 -6.37 1.18 -4.78
CA GLU A 170 -7.43 0.89 -3.81
C GLU A 170 -8.65 0.21 -4.46
N LEU A 171 -8.95 0.52 -5.71
CA LEU A 171 -9.99 -0.18 -6.46
C LEU A 171 -9.65 -1.64 -6.75
N ILE A 172 -8.37 -1.98 -6.99
CA ILE A 172 -7.91 -3.37 -7.09
C ILE A 172 -8.10 -4.10 -5.75
N ARG A 173 -7.77 -3.45 -4.62
CA ARG A 173 -8.00 -4.03 -3.29
C ARG A 173 -9.48 -4.24 -3.01
N ALA A 174 -10.31 -3.22 -3.31
CA ALA A 174 -11.76 -3.32 -3.18
C ALA A 174 -12.33 -4.46 -4.05
N TYR A 175 -11.85 -4.62 -5.30
CA TYR A 175 -12.22 -5.77 -6.13
C TYR A 175 -11.86 -7.11 -5.47
N ARG A 176 -10.66 -7.26 -4.92
CA ARG A 176 -10.23 -8.49 -4.23
C ARG A 176 -11.06 -8.80 -2.98
N LEU A 177 -11.52 -7.77 -2.28
CA LEU A 177 -12.37 -7.91 -1.09
C LEU A 177 -13.83 -8.25 -1.41
N THR A 178 -14.36 -7.69 -2.50
CA THR A 178 -15.80 -7.74 -2.80
C THR A 178 -16.16 -8.65 -3.99
N GLY A 179 -15.20 -8.94 -4.87
CA GLY A 179 -15.47 -9.59 -6.16
C GLY A 179 -16.20 -8.68 -7.18
N ASN A 180 -16.41 -7.39 -6.87
CA ASN A 180 -17.11 -6.46 -7.76
C ASN A 180 -16.26 -6.08 -8.97
N THR A 181 -16.56 -6.66 -10.12
CA THR A 181 -15.82 -6.45 -11.37
C THR A 181 -15.81 -5.00 -11.85
N THR A 182 -16.81 -4.18 -11.46
CA THR A 182 -16.81 -2.75 -11.78
C THR A 182 -15.59 -2.03 -11.21
N TYR A 183 -15.15 -2.39 -10.00
CA TYR A 183 -13.97 -1.79 -9.38
C TYR A 183 -12.68 -2.15 -10.13
N ARG A 184 -12.56 -3.42 -10.55
CA ARG A 184 -11.47 -3.89 -11.41
C ARG A 184 -11.45 -3.13 -12.75
N ASP A 185 -12.60 -3.00 -13.39
CA ASP A 185 -12.70 -2.38 -14.72
C ASP A 185 -12.34 -0.88 -14.67
N ILE A 186 -12.74 -0.16 -13.61
CA ILE A 186 -12.31 1.23 -13.36
C ILE A 186 -10.79 1.28 -13.11
N ALA A 187 -10.25 0.36 -12.32
CA ALA A 187 -8.80 0.31 -12.06
C ALA A 187 -7.99 0.06 -13.34
N ILE A 188 -8.47 -0.82 -14.22
CA ILE A 188 -7.88 -1.07 -15.55
C ILE A 188 -7.91 0.20 -16.40
N ASP A 189 -9.03 0.91 -16.44
CA ASP A 189 -9.20 2.14 -17.25
C ASP A 189 -8.25 3.24 -16.75
N LEU A 190 -8.17 3.44 -15.43
CA LEU A 190 -7.23 4.37 -14.80
C LEU A 190 -5.77 4.01 -15.04
N THR A 191 -5.42 2.73 -14.93
CA THR A 191 -4.05 2.26 -15.18
C THR A 191 -3.66 2.51 -16.63
N ASN A 192 -4.54 2.20 -17.59
CA ASN A 192 -4.30 2.46 -18.99
C ASN A 192 -4.21 3.97 -19.30
N TYR A 193 -5.00 4.81 -18.62
CA TYR A 193 -4.90 6.26 -18.71
C TYR A 193 -3.54 6.78 -18.24
N VAL A 194 -3.07 6.29 -17.11
CA VAL A 194 -1.79 6.69 -16.51
C VAL A 194 -0.60 6.28 -17.38
N ILE A 195 -0.54 5.02 -17.84
CA ILE A 195 0.57 4.54 -18.66
C ILE A 195 0.58 5.14 -20.07
N ASP A 196 -0.56 5.63 -20.59
CA ASP A 196 -0.61 6.44 -21.82
C ASP A 196 0.13 7.79 -21.65
N GLY A 197 0.35 8.25 -20.41
CA GLY A 197 1.19 9.40 -20.07
C GLY A 197 2.70 9.16 -20.14
N TRP A 198 3.15 7.95 -20.46
CA TRP A 198 4.57 7.60 -20.59
C TRP A 198 5.24 8.33 -21.76
N ASP A 199 6.41 8.96 -21.51
CA ASP A 199 7.19 9.62 -22.53
C ASP A 199 7.96 8.62 -23.40
N CYS A 200 7.35 8.21 -24.48
CA CYS A 200 7.90 7.23 -25.41
C CYS A 200 8.75 7.83 -26.55
N TRP A 201 9.12 9.13 -26.48
CA TRP A 201 10.10 9.68 -27.39
C TRP A 201 11.46 9.02 -27.18
N ARG A 202 12.23 8.84 -28.27
CA ARG A 202 13.54 8.21 -28.23
C ARG A 202 14.65 9.24 -28.42
N ASP A 203 15.73 9.05 -27.68
CA ASP A 203 16.97 9.80 -27.81
C ASP A 203 17.78 9.35 -29.04
N SER A 204 18.96 9.93 -29.23
CA SER A 204 19.89 9.59 -30.32
C SER A 204 20.46 8.17 -30.26
N ASN A 205 20.33 7.48 -29.13
CA ASN A 205 20.76 6.09 -28.96
C ASN A 205 19.60 5.11 -29.17
N GLY A 206 18.40 5.61 -29.47
CA GLY A 206 17.19 4.80 -29.60
C GLY A 206 16.55 4.41 -28.27
N GLU A 207 17.01 4.93 -27.13
CA GLU A 207 16.39 4.71 -25.81
C GLU A 207 15.21 5.67 -25.60
N GLU A 208 14.11 5.19 -25.02
CA GLU A 208 13.00 6.06 -24.63
C GLU A 208 13.44 6.99 -23.49
N TYR A 209 13.08 8.28 -23.58
CA TYR A 209 13.28 9.20 -22.46
C TYR A 209 12.55 8.74 -21.20
N GLY A 210 11.37 8.15 -21.37
CA GLY A 210 10.64 7.49 -20.31
C GLY A 210 10.09 8.42 -19.24
N GLY A 211 9.46 7.80 -18.24
CA GLY A 211 8.80 8.46 -17.12
C GLY A 211 7.44 9.03 -17.46
N ILE A 212 6.55 8.97 -16.47
CA ILE A 212 5.21 9.57 -16.50
C ILE A 212 5.32 10.94 -15.85
N THR A 213 4.78 11.99 -16.48
CA THR A 213 4.76 13.33 -15.91
C THR A 213 3.80 13.42 -14.73
N TRP A 214 3.89 14.46 -13.90
CA TRP A 214 2.99 14.62 -12.76
C TRP A 214 1.51 14.62 -13.16
N GLY A 215 1.22 15.16 -14.33
CA GLY A 215 -0.11 15.14 -14.90
C GLY A 215 -0.08 15.57 -16.37
N PRO A 216 -1.22 15.56 -17.06
CA PRO A 216 -1.31 15.99 -18.47
C PRO A 216 -0.92 17.46 -18.65
N GLY A 217 -0.98 18.28 -17.62
CA GLY A 217 -0.60 19.70 -17.62
C GLY A 217 0.84 19.99 -17.22
N TYR A 218 1.65 18.97 -16.97
CA TYR A 218 3.01 19.11 -16.47
C TYR A 218 4.04 18.45 -17.39
N ASN A 219 5.24 18.98 -17.41
CA ASN A 219 6.40 18.33 -18.03
C ASN A 219 7.29 17.62 -16.99
N SER A 220 7.31 18.12 -15.76
CA SER A 220 8.08 17.50 -14.68
C SER A 220 7.63 16.07 -14.43
N LYS A 221 8.59 15.16 -14.21
CA LYS A 221 8.38 13.75 -13.96
C LYS A 221 8.68 13.49 -12.50
N HIS A 222 7.67 13.12 -11.72
CA HIS A 222 7.79 12.97 -10.29
C HIS A 222 7.92 11.50 -9.87
N ALA A 223 8.56 11.25 -8.73
CA ALA A 223 8.58 9.93 -8.13
C ALA A 223 7.14 9.46 -7.80
N CYS A 224 6.29 10.37 -7.31
CA CYS A 224 4.88 10.09 -7.02
C CYS A 224 4.04 9.79 -8.27
N SER A 225 4.44 10.22 -9.47
CA SER A 225 3.73 9.89 -10.71
C SER A 225 4.34 8.70 -11.46
N ASN A 226 5.21 7.92 -10.82
CA ASN A 226 5.84 6.74 -11.39
C ASN A 226 5.80 5.55 -10.43
N GLY A 227 6.41 5.65 -9.25
CA GLY A 227 6.50 4.55 -8.28
C GLY A 227 5.15 3.91 -7.89
N PRO A 228 4.11 4.69 -7.59
CA PRO A 228 2.84 4.15 -7.09
C PRO A 228 2.12 3.16 -8.01
N ILE A 229 2.31 3.25 -9.33
CA ILE A 229 1.62 2.36 -10.28
C ILE A 229 2.32 0.99 -10.45
N ILE A 230 3.55 0.82 -9.95
CA ILE A 230 4.31 -0.43 -10.16
C ILE A 230 3.59 -1.62 -9.51
N GLN A 231 3.21 -1.50 -8.25
CA GLN A 231 2.48 -2.55 -7.53
C GLN A 231 1.10 -2.85 -8.16
N PRO A 232 0.24 -1.87 -8.47
CA PRO A 232 -1.00 -2.08 -9.21
C PRO A 232 -0.83 -2.77 -10.56
N LEU A 233 0.22 -2.44 -11.33
CA LEU A 233 0.51 -3.10 -12.61
C LEU A 233 0.79 -4.60 -12.43
N VAL A 234 1.57 -4.99 -11.42
CA VAL A 234 1.81 -6.41 -11.12
C VAL A 234 0.53 -7.09 -10.65
N TRP A 235 -0.28 -6.43 -9.85
CA TRP A 235 -1.56 -7.00 -9.42
C TRP A 235 -2.55 -7.18 -10.57
N LEU A 236 -2.59 -6.24 -11.52
CA LEU A 236 -3.42 -6.38 -12.73
C LEU A 236 -2.87 -7.46 -13.66
N HIS A 237 -1.53 -7.61 -13.76
CA HIS A 237 -0.95 -8.77 -14.45
C HIS A 237 -1.50 -10.08 -13.89
N ASP A 238 -1.47 -10.28 -12.57
CA ASP A 238 -1.97 -11.50 -11.94
C ASP A 238 -3.47 -11.71 -12.17
N ILE A 239 -4.27 -10.66 -12.05
CA ILE A 239 -5.73 -10.71 -12.26
C ILE A 239 -6.04 -11.10 -13.71
N VAL A 240 -5.43 -10.43 -14.69
CA VAL A 240 -5.65 -10.72 -16.11
C VAL A 240 -5.16 -12.12 -16.47
N MET A 241 -4.02 -12.56 -15.94
CA MET A 241 -3.54 -13.95 -16.13
C MET A 241 -4.51 -14.99 -15.59
N ALA A 242 -5.18 -14.70 -14.48
CA ALA A 242 -6.14 -15.61 -13.86
C ALA A 242 -7.51 -15.63 -14.57
N GLU A 243 -7.97 -14.50 -15.09
CA GLU A 243 -9.31 -14.34 -15.66
C GLU A 243 -9.35 -14.53 -17.17
N ASP A 244 -8.42 -13.94 -17.92
CA ASP A 244 -8.31 -14.02 -19.38
C ASP A 244 -6.85 -13.81 -19.83
N SER A 245 -6.05 -14.87 -19.78
CA SER A 245 -4.63 -14.84 -20.16
C SER A 245 -4.38 -14.51 -21.64
N ASP A 246 -5.41 -14.57 -22.47
CA ASP A 246 -5.36 -14.23 -23.91
C ASP A 246 -5.89 -12.82 -24.23
N ALA A 247 -6.29 -12.05 -23.22
CA ALA A 247 -6.72 -10.67 -23.38
C ALA A 247 -5.66 -9.84 -24.13
N MET A 248 -6.09 -9.13 -25.16
CA MET A 248 -5.20 -8.36 -26.04
C MET A 248 -5.39 -6.86 -25.82
N TYR A 249 -4.31 -6.12 -25.94
CA TYR A 249 -4.29 -4.66 -25.87
C TYR A 249 -3.58 -4.06 -27.09
N THR A 250 -4.08 -2.97 -27.64
CA THR A 250 -3.40 -2.22 -28.70
C THR A 250 -2.51 -1.16 -28.05
N TYR A 251 -1.21 -1.44 -28.01
CA TYR A 251 -0.20 -0.54 -27.47
C TYR A 251 0.33 0.40 -28.55
N PHE A 252 0.24 1.71 -28.29
CA PHE A 252 0.80 2.76 -29.13
C PHE A 252 2.15 3.21 -28.57
N TYR A 253 3.13 3.36 -29.44
CA TYR A 253 4.50 3.74 -29.07
C TYR A 253 5.17 4.51 -30.22
N ARG A 254 6.43 4.93 -30.03
CA ARG A 254 7.25 5.49 -31.10
C ARG A 254 8.33 4.48 -31.51
N ASP A 255 8.47 4.32 -32.83
CA ASP A 255 9.54 3.52 -33.42
C ASP A 255 10.90 4.25 -33.37
N ASP A 256 11.92 3.65 -34.00
CA ASP A 256 13.28 4.19 -33.99
C ASP A 256 13.41 5.52 -34.76
N ASP A 257 12.51 5.81 -35.68
CA ASP A 257 12.38 7.09 -36.40
C ASP A 257 11.50 8.09 -35.65
N ASN A 258 11.12 7.78 -34.40
CA ASN A 258 10.18 8.57 -33.60
C ASN A 258 8.79 8.75 -34.23
N GLN A 259 8.38 7.84 -35.15
CA GLN A 259 7.04 7.84 -35.71
C GLN A 259 6.08 7.06 -34.79
N VAL A 260 4.86 7.55 -34.65
CA VAL A 260 3.85 6.85 -33.87
C VAL A 260 3.40 5.60 -34.63
N THR A 261 3.47 4.47 -33.97
CA THR A 261 3.03 3.16 -34.44
C THR A 261 2.28 2.40 -33.35
N SER A 262 1.75 1.22 -33.67
CA SER A 262 1.06 0.39 -32.69
C SER A 262 1.31 -1.10 -32.93
N LYS A 263 1.16 -1.88 -31.88
CA LYS A 263 1.19 -3.34 -31.93
C LYS A 263 0.14 -3.94 -30.99
N ALA A 264 -0.35 -5.13 -31.33
CA ALA A 264 -1.15 -5.92 -30.41
C ALA A 264 -0.20 -6.65 -29.45
N VAL A 265 -0.51 -6.58 -28.15
CA VAL A 265 0.25 -7.24 -27.08
C VAL A 265 -0.72 -7.97 -26.16
N LYS A 266 -0.26 -9.02 -25.47
CA LYS A 266 -1.03 -9.61 -24.38
C LYS A 266 -1.11 -8.61 -23.23
N LEU A 267 -2.32 -8.38 -22.71
CA LEU A 267 -2.57 -7.33 -21.72
C LEU A 267 -1.80 -7.61 -20.41
N ALA A 268 -1.79 -8.85 -19.94
CA ALA A 268 -1.05 -9.22 -18.73
C ALA A 268 0.46 -8.96 -18.88
N GLU A 269 1.06 -9.38 -20.00
CA GLU A 269 2.48 -9.15 -20.28
C GLU A 269 2.78 -7.64 -20.36
N HIS A 270 1.90 -6.88 -20.98
CA HIS A 270 2.02 -5.43 -21.10
C HIS A 270 2.09 -4.74 -19.72
N TYR A 271 1.26 -5.14 -18.77
CA TYR A 271 1.30 -4.61 -17.41
C TYR A 271 2.61 -4.95 -16.69
N LEU A 272 3.06 -6.19 -16.76
CA LEU A 272 4.32 -6.61 -16.13
C LEU A 272 5.54 -5.90 -16.77
N ASP A 273 5.55 -5.74 -18.08
CA ASP A 273 6.61 -5.02 -18.80
C ASP A 273 6.63 -3.54 -18.40
N PHE A 274 5.47 -2.90 -18.28
CA PHE A 274 5.40 -1.51 -17.79
C PHE A 274 5.83 -1.39 -16.33
N ALA A 275 5.48 -2.33 -15.45
CA ALA A 275 5.96 -2.33 -14.07
C ALA A 275 7.49 -2.35 -14.00
N LYS A 276 8.13 -3.26 -14.75
CA LYS A 276 9.60 -3.35 -14.86
C LYS A 276 10.20 -2.08 -15.45
N LYS A 277 9.58 -1.54 -16.49
CA LYS A 277 10.02 -0.36 -17.22
C LYS A 277 10.01 0.90 -16.34
N ILE A 278 8.93 1.13 -15.61
CA ILE A 278 8.78 2.26 -14.69
C ILE A 278 9.76 2.13 -13.52
N TYR A 279 9.88 0.92 -12.93
CA TYR A 279 10.84 0.66 -11.86
C TYR A 279 12.27 0.98 -12.29
N ALA A 280 12.69 0.46 -13.44
CA ALA A 280 14.04 0.69 -13.98
C ALA A 280 14.28 2.18 -14.29
N TRP A 281 13.28 2.87 -14.85
CA TRP A 281 13.36 4.29 -15.14
C TRP A 281 13.53 5.13 -13.86
N GLN A 282 12.68 4.91 -12.85
CA GLN A 282 12.74 5.66 -11.60
C GLN A 282 14.06 5.40 -10.86
N LYS A 283 14.55 4.15 -10.87
CA LYS A 283 15.87 3.81 -10.32
C LYS A 283 17.00 4.48 -11.07
N LYS A 284 16.98 4.52 -12.41
CA LYS A 284 18.00 5.16 -13.25
C LYS A 284 18.07 6.67 -13.04
N HIS A 285 16.92 7.33 -12.90
CA HIS A 285 16.83 8.80 -12.98
C HIS A 285 16.63 9.50 -11.63
N LEU A 286 16.04 8.85 -10.63
CA LEU A 286 15.68 9.49 -9.36
C LEU A 286 16.38 8.88 -8.13
N TYR A 287 17.09 7.76 -8.27
CA TYR A 287 17.82 7.16 -7.14
C TYR A 287 19.08 7.96 -6.83
N ASN A 288 19.24 8.33 -5.56
CA ASN A 288 20.43 8.98 -5.05
C ASN A 288 21.37 7.94 -4.44
N SER A 289 22.48 7.63 -5.11
CA SER A 289 23.47 6.65 -4.68
C SER A 289 24.26 7.02 -3.42
N GLN A 290 24.14 8.25 -2.93
CA GLN A 290 24.79 8.67 -1.67
C GLN A 290 23.88 8.47 -0.46
N THR A 291 22.58 8.71 -0.63
CA THR A 291 21.59 8.57 0.46
C THR A 291 20.80 7.28 0.37
N HIS A 292 20.83 6.59 -0.78
CA HIS A 292 20.02 5.41 -1.12
C HIS A 292 18.51 5.65 -1.07
N LEU A 293 18.10 6.91 -1.20
CA LEU A 293 16.71 7.35 -1.24
C LEU A 293 16.40 7.95 -2.62
N TYR A 294 15.13 8.17 -2.90
CA TYR A 294 14.72 8.73 -4.18
C TYR A 294 14.46 10.24 -4.07
N TYR A 295 15.01 11.01 -5.01
CA TYR A 295 14.62 12.39 -5.23
C TYR A 295 13.13 12.50 -5.56
N ASP A 296 12.53 13.65 -5.25
CA ASP A 296 11.11 13.89 -5.49
C ASP A 296 10.76 13.93 -6.98
N MET A 297 11.59 14.57 -7.79
CA MET A 297 11.28 14.74 -9.22
C MET A 297 12.52 14.89 -10.11
N LEU A 298 12.30 14.68 -11.40
CA LEU A 298 13.24 14.98 -12.47
C LEU A 298 12.92 16.35 -13.04
N GLY A 299 13.86 17.30 -12.83
CA GLY A 299 13.85 18.61 -13.42
C GLY A 299 12.78 19.57 -12.93
N ALA A 300 12.55 20.59 -13.72
CA ALA A 300 11.56 21.63 -13.48
C ALA A 300 10.36 21.46 -14.41
N ASP A 301 9.27 22.14 -14.08
CA ASP A 301 8.09 22.19 -14.93
C ASP A 301 8.21 23.35 -15.93
N TYR A 302 8.21 23.03 -17.21
CA TYR A 302 8.27 23.99 -18.32
C TYR A 302 6.96 24.01 -19.11
N ALA A 303 6.82 24.92 -20.06
CA ALA A 303 5.67 24.98 -20.94
C ALA A 303 5.52 23.69 -21.79
N LEU A 304 4.29 23.20 -21.90
CA LEU A 304 3.97 22.05 -22.74
C LEU A 304 4.30 22.31 -24.22
N GLN A 305 4.93 21.34 -24.84
CA GLN A 305 5.24 21.38 -26.27
C GLN A 305 4.48 20.27 -27.00
N TYR A 306 4.11 20.57 -28.25
CA TYR A 306 3.33 19.65 -29.08
C TYR A 306 3.88 19.63 -30.51
N VAL A 307 3.76 18.47 -31.15
CA VAL A 307 4.03 18.28 -32.59
C VAL A 307 2.75 17.87 -33.31
N GLY A 308 2.66 18.17 -34.61
CA GLY A 308 1.50 17.89 -35.41
C GLY A 308 0.28 18.78 -35.09
N THR A 309 -0.80 18.60 -35.82
CA THR A 309 -2.05 19.37 -35.69
C THR A 309 -3.27 18.45 -35.74
N GLY A 310 -4.41 18.92 -35.24
CA GLY A 310 -5.67 18.18 -35.31
C GLY A 310 -5.59 16.79 -34.65
N ALA A 311 -5.97 15.77 -35.37
CA ALA A 311 -5.93 14.37 -34.91
C ALA A 311 -4.50 13.83 -34.77
N ALA A 312 -3.53 14.39 -35.51
CA ALA A 312 -2.13 14.02 -35.44
C ALA A 312 -1.34 14.74 -34.33
N ARG A 313 -1.96 15.67 -33.60
CA ARG A 313 -1.31 16.39 -32.51
C ARG A 313 -0.89 15.41 -31.41
N ARG A 314 0.40 15.46 -31.03
CA ARG A 314 1.00 14.65 -29.96
C ARG A 314 1.86 15.54 -29.08
N ARG A 315 2.04 15.12 -27.85
CA ARG A 315 2.96 15.77 -26.91
C ARG A 315 4.41 15.56 -27.37
N ALA A 316 5.23 16.60 -27.31
CA ALA A 316 6.67 16.50 -27.55
C ALA A 316 7.39 16.20 -26.24
N HIS A 317 8.55 15.54 -26.35
CA HIS A 317 9.51 15.46 -25.25
C HIS A 317 10.01 16.86 -24.88
N VAL A 318 10.23 17.08 -23.59
CA VAL A 318 10.88 18.29 -23.04
C VAL A 318 11.94 17.83 -22.05
N ASP A 319 13.17 18.26 -22.28
CA ASP A 319 14.27 18.01 -21.33
C ASP A 319 14.04 18.85 -20.06
N ASN A 320 13.88 18.19 -18.93
CA ASN A 320 13.63 18.81 -17.64
C ASN A 320 14.91 19.02 -16.80
N GLY A 321 16.05 18.48 -17.23
CA GLY A 321 17.30 18.50 -16.47
C GLY A 321 17.44 17.33 -15.50
N GLY A 322 18.28 17.48 -14.47
CA GLY A 322 18.62 16.42 -13.52
C GLY A 322 17.63 16.24 -12.36
N PRO A 323 17.82 15.20 -11.53
CA PRO A 323 16.98 14.93 -10.38
C PRO A 323 17.10 16.03 -9.32
N THR A 324 15.98 16.36 -8.65
CA THR A 324 15.88 17.42 -7.65
C THR A 324 14.76 17.13 -6.64
N GLY A 325 14.67 17.98 -5.63
CA GLY A 325 13.66 17.89 -4.59
C GLY A 325 14.09 17.04 -3.38
N THR A 326 13.33 17.14 -2.32
CA THR A 326 13.56 16.41 -1.05
C THR A 326 13.10 14.97 -1.19
N ALA A 327 13.83 14.03 -0.62
CA ALA A 327 13.35 12.66 -0.50
C ALA A 327 12.18 12.58 0.49
N TYR A 328 11.09 11.97 0.07
CA TYR A 328 9.92 11.71 0.92
C TYR A 328 9.76 10.21 1.18
N PRO A 329 9.23 9.81 2.38
CA PRO A 329 9.04 8.39 2.72
C PRO A 329 8.19 7.64 1.70
N TYR A 330 7.10 8.23 1.22
CA TYR A 330 6.21 7.58 0.25
C TYR A 330 6.87 7.31 -1.10
N ASN A 331 7.71 8.21 -1.60
CA ASN A 331 8.42 8.04 -2.87
C ASN A 331 9.34 6.81 -2.85
N THR A 332 10.10 6.65 -1.76
CA THR A 332 10.96 5.48 -1.59
C THR A 332 10.15 4.23 -1.18
N GLY A 333 9.08 4.40 -0.39
CA GLY A 333 8.17 3.33 -0.01
C GLY A 333 7.48 2.66 -1.20
N THR A 334 7.07 3.41 -2.22
CA THR A 334 6.47 2.83 -3.44
C THR A 334 7.48 2.02 -4.25
N MET A 335 8.76 2.40 -4.25
CA MET A 335 9.82 1.62 -4.89
C MET A 335 10.13 0.33 -4.10
N LEU A 336 10.09 0.38 -2.77
CA LEU A 336 10.21 -0.82 -1.93
C LEU A 336 9.05 -1.78 -2.20
N ALA A 337 7.80 -1.32 -2.19
CA ALA A 337 6.63 -2.14 -2.53
C ALA A 337 6.70 -2.71 -3.96
N GLY A 338 7.14 -1.89 -4.92
CA GLY A 338 7.36 -2.31 -6.30
C GLY A 338 8.43 -3.41 -6.43
N ALA A 339 9.54 -3.29 -5.70
CA ALA A 339 10.60 -4.31 -5.68
C ALA A 339 10.09 -5.65 -5.11
N VAL A 340 9.29 -5.62 -4.04
CA VAL A 340 8.67 -6.81 -3.43
C VAL A 340 7.81 -7.55 -4.45
N GLU A 341 6.93 -6.84 -5.16
CA GLU A 341 6.05 -7.44 -6.15
C GLU A 341 6.80 -7.95 -7.39
N LEU A 342 7.79 -7.19 -7.85
CA LEU A 342 8.62 -7.62 -8.98
C LEU A 342 9.49 -8.83 -8.62
N LEU A 343 10.04 -8.92 -7.42
CA LEU A 343 10.72 -10.12 -6.93
C LEU A 343 9.76 -11.33 -6.93
N ARG A 344 8.56 -11.15 -6.39
CA ARG A 344 7.53 -12.20 -6.29
C ARG A 344 7.18 -12.79 -7.65
N VAL A 345 6.96 -11.94 -8.67
CA VAL A 345 6.47 -12.40 -9.98
C VAL A 345 7.59 -12.84 -10.91
N THR A 346 8.81 -12.30 -10.76
CA THR A 346 9.94 -12.60 -11.67
C THR A 346 10.96 -13.56 -11.10
N GLY A 347 11.10 -13.62 -9.77
CA GLY A 347 12.20 -14.35 -9.10
C GLY A 347 13.58 -13.72 -9.34
N ASP A 348 13.66 -12.47 -9.82
CA ASP A 348 14.93 -11.78 -10.09
C ASP A 348 15.53 -11.22 -8.79
N GLU A 349 16.62 -11.83 -8.34
CA GLU A 349 17.30 -11.51 -7.08
C GLU A 349 17.84 -10.07 -7.00
N ARG A 350 17.95 -9.35 -8.11
CA ARG A 350 18.29 -7.92 -8.09
C ARG A 350 17.27 -7.09 -7.34
N TYR A 351 16.00 -7.50 -7.34
CA TYR A 351 14.97 -6.83 -6.54
C TYR A 351 15.11 -7.13 -5.05
N ARG A 352 15.67 -8.29 -4.67
CA ARG A 352 15.98 -8.60 -3.26
C ARG A 352 17.05 -7.66 -2.71
N ASP A 353 18.12 -7.45 -3.48
CA ASP A 353 19.17 -6.49 -3.10
C ASP A 353 18.59 -5.08 -2.91
N ASP A 354 17.67 -4.68 -3.79
CA ASP A 354 16.97 -3.40 -3.68
C ASP A 354 16.07 -3.33 -2.44
N ILE A 355 15.34 -4.41 -2.11
CA ILE A 355 14.50 -4.49 -0.90
C ILE A 355 15.35 -4.29 0.36
N ASP A 356 16.48 -4.99 0.47
CA ASP A 356 17.36 -4.89 1.64
C ASP A 356 17.97 -3.50 1.78
N ASP A 357 18.43 -2.93 0.66
CA ASP A 357 18.99 -1.58 0.61
C ASP A 357 17.94 -0.53 1.00
N LEU A 358 16.77 -0.53 0.36
CA LEU A 358 15.69 0.42 0.62
C LEU A 358 15.14 0.27 2.05
N ALA A 359 14.93 -0.95 2.54
CA ALA A 359 14.47 -1.17 3.90
C ALA A 359 15.42 -0.56 4.93
N ARG A 360 16.73 -0.75 4.74
CA ARG A 360 17.76 -0.18 5.61
C ARG A 360 17.80 1.34 5.57
N TYR A 361 17.87 1.90 4.37
CA TYR A 361 18.10 3.35 4.23
C TYR A 361 16.84 4.17 4.47
N CYS A 362 15.64 3.65 4.25
CA CYS A 362 14.41 4.30 4.73
C CYS A 362 14.40 4.38 6.26
N TYR A 363 14.76 3.29 6.97
CA TYR A 363 14.83 3.30 8.42
C TYR A 363 15.86 4.29 8.95
N THR A 364 17.06 4.32 8.38
CA THR A 364 18.14 5.19 8.85
C THR A 364 18.04 6.64 8.39
N GLY A 365 17.48 6.88 7.21
CA GLY A 365 17.42 8.19 6.56
C GLY A 365 16.17 8.99 6.92
N PHE A 366 15.02 8.34 7.10
CA PHE A 366 13.79 9.04 7.46
C PHE A 366 13.54 9.11 8.96
N SER A 367 13.90 8.08 9.73
CA SER A 367 13.65 8.10 11.17
C SER A 367 14.88 8.52 11.97
N ARG A 368 14.66 9.09 13.15
CA ARG A 368 15.70 9.55 14.06
C ARG A 368 15.41 9.12 15.51
N PRO A 369 16.46 8.84 16.33
CA PRO A 369 16.27 8.56 17.75
C PRO A 369 15.85 9.84 18.47
N VAL A 370 14.83 9.71 19.34
CA VAL A 370 14.33 10.77 20.22
C VAL A 370 14.22 10.21 21.62
N ARG A 371 14.64 10.98 22.62
CA ARG A 371 14.55 10.59 24.02
C ARG A 371 13.31 11.22 24.65
N LEU A 372 12.42 10.38 25.20
CA LEU A 372 11.15 10.79 25.80
C LEU A 372 10.88 9.88 27.00
N ASP A 373 10.55 10.45 28.16
CA ASP A 373 10.23 9.73 29.41
C ASP A 373 11.31 8.68 29.83
N GLY A 374 12.59 9.00 29.58
CA GLY A 374 13.71 8.12 29.90
C GLY A 374 13.94 6.98 28.91
N MET A 375 13.04 6.79 27.94
CA MET A 375 13.14 5.80 26.86
C MET A 375 13.63 6.43 25.56
N THR A 376 14.15 5.60 24.64
CA THR A 376 14.53 6.04 23.30
C THR A 376 13.51 5.51 22.32
N TYR A 377 12.84 6.42 21.63
CA TYR A 377 11.91 6.17 20.54
C TYR A 377 12.60 6.41 19.20
N ARG A 378 12.02 5.89 18.14
CA ARG A 378 12.43 6.17 16.77
C ARG A 378 11.33 7.00 16.10
N GLN A 379 11.52 8.31 16.04
CA GLN A 379 10.55 9.24 15.47
C GLN A 379 10.65 9.25 13.95
N TRP A 380 9.52 9.11 13.28
CA TRP A 380 9.34 9.29 11.84
C TRP A 380 9.04 10.76 11.52
N PRO A 381 9.11 11.19 10.24
CA PRO A 381 8.89 12.58 9.87
C PRO A 381 7.51 13.07 10.33
N THR A 382 7.48 14.26 10.90
CA THR A 382 6.26 14.98 11.28
C THR A 382 6.31 16.39 10.73
N ASP A 383 5.17 16.96 10.36
CA ASP A 383 5.10 18.34 9.95
C ASP A 383 5.19 19.30 11.14
N ALA A 384 5.84 20.46 10.90
CA ALA A 384 5.90 21.53 11.87
C ALA A 384 4.53 22.17 12.13
N THR A 385 3.61 22.05 11.16
CA THR A 385 2.23 22.57 11.28
C THR A 385 1.22 21.44 11.12
N PRO A 386 0.38 21.18 12.12
CA PRO A 386 -0.56 20.04 12.12
C PRO A 386 -1.55 19.99 10.93
N LEU A 387 -1.78 21.13 10.27
CA LEU A 387 -2.70 21.19 9.13
C LEU A 387 -2.04 20.99 7.75
N GLN A 388 -0.72 20.88 7.70
CA GLN A 388 0.02 20.60 6.46
C GLN A 388 0.52 19.16 6.37
N GLY A 389 0.14 18.29 7.29
CA GLY A 389 0.66 16.98 7.57
C GLY A 389 0.46 15.95 6.48
N PHE A 390 1.16 16.09 5.39
CA PHE A 390 1.30 15.02 4.41
C PHE A 390 2.08 13.83 4.95
N ASN A 391 2.95 14.05 5.92
CA ASN A 391 3.87 13.04 6.45
C ASN A 391 3.15 11.85 7.10
N ALA A 392 2.02 12.02 7.76
CA ALA A 392 1.26 10.91 8.34
C ALA A 392 0.86 9.88 7.27
N TRP A 393 0.39 10.34 6.11
CA TRP A 393 0.08 9.44 5.01
C TRP A 393 1.33 8.98 4.25
N PHE A 394 2.38 9.79 4.16
CA PHE A 394 3.66 9.39 3.57
C PHE A 394 4.30 8.26 4.36
N ASP A 395 4.22 8.34 5.69
CA ASP A 395 4.69 7.29 6.59
C ASP A 395 3.83 6.02 6.46
N ASN A 396 2.50 6.15 6.33
CA ASN A 396 1.59 5.04 6.05
C ASN A 396 1.98 4.30 4.74
N VAL A 397 2.31 5.02 3.65
CA VAL A 397 2.78 4.40 2.40
C VAL A 397 4.08 3.63 2.58
N LEU A 398 5.03 4.17 3.33
CA LEU A 398 6.28 3.48 3.64
C LEU A 398 6.03 2.26 4.54
N MET A 399 5.18 2.41 5.55
CA MET A 399 4.87 1.34 6.49
C MET A 399 4.23 0.13 5.80
N ARG A 400 3.27 0.34 4.87
CA ARG A 400 2.70 -0.78 4.10
C ARG A 400 3.75 -1.50 3.25
N ALA A 401 4.72 -0.77 2.68
CA ALA A 401 5.84 -1.38 1.97
C ALA A 401 6.70 -2.26 2.88
N TYR A 402 6.92 -1.85 4.13
CA TYR A 402 7.59 -2.69 5.12
C TYR A 402 6.77 -3.93 5.51
N VAL A 403 5.44 -3.82 5.60
CA VAL A 403 4.55 -4.97 5.86
C VAL A 403 4.64 -5.97 4.70
N ASP A 404 4.63 -5.49 3.45
CA ASP A 404 4.78 -6.34 2.27
C ASP A 404 6.18 -6.99 2.24
N ALA A 405 7.24 -6.23 2.48
CA ALA A 405 8.62 -6.73 2.51
C ALA A 405 8.85 -7.73 3.65
N SER A 406 8.18 -7.57 4.79
CA SER A 406 8.27 -8.49 5.93
C SER A 406 7.68 -9.87 5.64
N ALA A 407 6.82 -10.00 4.64
CA ALA A 407 6.22 -11.26 4.20
C ALA A 407 7.13 -12.06 3.25
N SER A 408 8.29 -11.53 2.87
CA SER A 408 9.28 -12.23 2.04
C SER A 408 9.89 -13.42 2.80
N PRO A 409 10.31 -14.50 2.11
CA PRO A 409 10.88 -15.68 2.76
C PRO A 409 12.13 -15.42 3.64
N ALA A 410 12.86 -14.34 3.36
CA ALA A 410 14.01 -13.90 4.15
C ALA A 410 13.95 -12.36 4.27
N PRO A 411 13.09 -11.83 5.15
CA PRO A 411 12.89 -10.40 5.24
C PRO A 411 14.11 -9.69 5.84
N SER A 412 14.40 -8.49 5.34
CA SER A 412 15.42 -7.63 5.95
C SER A 412 15.06 -7.34 7.42
N PRO A 413 16.04 -7.39 8.34
CA PRO A 413 15.80 -7.10 9.77
C PRO A 413 15.29 -5.67 9.99
N TYR A 414 15.54 -4.76 9.05
CA TYR A 414 15.04 -3.39 9.12
C TYR A 414 13.52 -3.30 8.92
N CYS A 415 12.88 -4.26 8.25
CA CYS A 415 11.42 -4.31 8.14
C CYS A 415 10.77 -4.44 9.53
N GLY A 416 11.19 -5.44 10.31
CA GLY A 416 10.66 -5.65 11.66
C GLY A 416 10.99 -4.49 12.62
N GLN A 417 12.21 -3.93 12.53
CA GLN A 417 12.61 -2.77 13.34
C GLN A 417 11.78 -1.52 13.02
N SER A 418 11.49 -1.29 11.74
CA SER A 418 10.66 -0.17 11.31
C SER A 418 9.22 -0.33 11.78
N LEU A 419 8.61 -1.48 11.55
CA LEU A 419 7.24 -1.76 11.97
C LEU A 419 7.08 -1.67 13.49
N GLN A 420 8.05 -2.18 14.26
CA GLN A 420 8.03 -2.03 15.71
C GLN A 420 8.15 -0.56 16.13
N SER A 421 8.91 0.27 15.42
CA SER A 421 9.03 1.69 15.74
C SER A 421 7.75 2.47 15.41
N PHE A 422 7.07 2.16 14.30
CA PHE A 422 5.74 2.70 14.00
C PHE A 422 4.73 2.32 15.09
N GLU A 423 4.64 1.03 15.45
CA GLU A 423 3.78 0.55 16.53
C GLU A 423 4.04 1.29 17.84
N THR A 424 5.32 1.49 18.20
CA THR A 424 5.70 2.17 19.43
C THR A 424 5.25 3.63 19.45
N ASN A 425 5.40 4.34 18.31
CA ASN A 425 4.98 5.74 18.20
C ASN A 425 3.45 5.88 18.25
N LEU A 426 2.74 5.02 17.51
CA LEU A 426 1.27 4.99 17.51
C LEU A 426 0.71 4.71 18.90
N ASN A 427 1.27 3.68 19.58
CA ASN A 427 0.84 3.31 20.92
C ASN A 427 1.15 4.40 21.94
N TYR A 428 2.30 5.08 21.82
CA TYR A 428 2.61 6.22 22.69
C TYR A 428 1.56 7.33 22.53
N ALA A 429 1.22 7.70 21.29
CA ALA A 429 0.19 8.70 21.02
C ALA A 429 -1.19 8.25 21.53
N TYR A 430 -1.54 6.99 21.33
CA TYR A 430 -2.81 6.45 21.79
C TYR A 430 -2.94 6.49 23.31
N ASP A 431 -1.90 6.09 24.03
CA ASP A 431 -1.90 6.01 25.48
C ASP A 431 -1.83 7.39 26.16
N HIS A 432 -1.21 8.40 25.51
CA HIS A 432 -0.95 9.70 26.14
C HIS A 432 -1.76 10.86 25.55
N TYR A 433 -2.17 10.75 24.29
CA TYR A 433 -2.71 11.89 23.54
C TYR A 433 -4.06 11.64 22.85
N LEU A 434 -4.65 10.45 23.00
CA LEU A 434 -5.95 10.14 22.40
C LEU A 434 -7.01 11.16 22.85
N LYS A 435 -7.65 11.82 21.89
CA LYS A 435 -8.65 12.84 22.16
C LYS A 435 -9.83 12.68 21.20
N SER A 436 -11.02 12.44 21.73
CA SER A 436 -12.21 12.14 20.94
C SER A 436 -11.97 10.98 19.95
N HIS A 437 -11.24 9.95 20.39
CA HIS A 437 -10.83 8.79 19.61
C HIS A 437 -9.95 9.11 18.37
N MET A 438 -9.25 10.26 18.39
CA MET A 438 -8.32 10.71 17.35
C MET A 438 -6.92 10.95 17.90
N LEU A 439 -5.91 10.80 17.05
CA LEU A 439 -4.50 10.99 17.38
C LEU A 439 -3.96 12.32 16.85
N PRO A 440 -2.96 12.93 17.54
CA PRO A 440 -2.24 14.07 17.00
C PRO A 440 -1.36 13.64 15.82
N ILE A 441 -1.06 14.57 14.90
CA ILE A 441 -0.13 14.27 13.80
C ILE A 441 1.29 14.06 14.30
N ASP A 442 1.73 14.79 15.31
CA ASP A 442 2.98 14.52 16.01
C ASP A 442 2.73 13.47 17.11
N LEU A 443 2.93 12.20 16.76
CA LEU A 443 2.64 11.07 17.65
C LEU A 443 3.45 11.10 18.95
N LEU A 444 4.64 11.69 18.98
CA LEU A 444 5.48 11.78 20.17
C LEU A 444 5.41 13.15 20.85
N GLY A 445 5.01 14.21 20.15
CA GLY A 445 4.89 15.56 20.67
C GLY A 445 3.47 15.95 21.11
N GLY A 446 2.46 15.22 20.68
CA GLY A 446 1.06 15.45 21.04
C GLY A 446 0.38 16.57 20.26
N TRP A 447 -0.76 17.07 20.79
CA TRP A 447 -1.58 18.08 20.13
C TRP A 447 -1.01 19.51 20.21
N GLY A 448 -0.13 19.80 21.15
CA GLY A 448 0.23 21.19 21.48
C GLY A 448 -1.02 22.02 21.84
N ASP A 449 -1.04 23.24 21.33
CA ASP A 449 -2.21 24.15 21.50
C ASP A 449 -3.28 23.97 20.40
N ASN A 450 -3.11 22.97 19.51
CA ASN A 450 -4.00 22.76 18.37
C ASN A 450 -5.04 21.68 18.66
N THR A 451 -6.29 21.95 18.32
CA THR A 451 -7.40 20.99 18.40
C THR A 451 -7.91 20.57 17.03
N LYS A 452 -7.32 21.10 15.95
CA LYS A 452 -7.74 20.80 14.58
C LYS A 452 -6.90 19.67 14.00
N THR A 453 -7.55 18.78 13.27
CA THR A 453 -6.91 17.71 12.52
C THR A 453 -7.56 17.54 11.15
N LYS A 454 -6.92 16.79 10.27
CA LYS A 454 -7.52 16.35 9.00
C LYS A 454 -8.01 14.92 9.14
N GLY A 455 -9.19 14.61 8.57
CA GLY A 455 -9.64 13.23 8.43
C GLY A 455 -8.60 12.34 7.73
N PHE A 456 -7.87 12.92 6.81
CA PHE A 456 -6.74 12.31 6.10
C PHE A 456 -5.67 11.70 7.02
N HIS A 457 -5.29 12.38 8.10
CA HIS A 457 -4.32 11.85 9.07
C HIS A 457 -4.92 10.69 9.88
N GLN A 458 -6.18 10.82 10.25
CA GLN A 458 -6.85 9.83 11.10
C GLN A 458 -7.07 8.50 10.34
N VAL A 459 -7.49 8.57 9.07
CA VAL A 459 -7.60 7.35 8.23
C VAL A 459 -6.22 6.71 7.99
N SER A 460 -5.13 7.50 7.93
CA SER A 460 -3.78 6.95 7.86
C SER A 460 -3.43 6.15 9.11
N PHE A 461 -3.69 6.68 10.30
CA PHE A 461 -3.43 5.98 11.57
C PHE A 461 -4.30 4.72 11.72
N ALA A 462 -5.56 4.77 11.30
CA ALA A 462 -6.42 3.58 11.27
C ALA A 462 -5.84 2.50 10.33
N SER A 463 -5.39 2.90 9.15
CA SER A 463 -4.73 1.99 8.19
C SER A 463 -3.44 1.41 8.76
N GLU A 464 -2.62 2.22 9.43
CA GLU A 464 -1.37 1.77 10.07
C GLU A 464 -1.63 0.73 11.16
N TYR A 465 -2.60 0.94 12.04
CA TYR A 465 -2.98 -0.06 13.04
C TYR A 465 -3.53 -1.36 12.41
N ALA A 466 -4.34 -1.26 11.35
CA ALA A 466 -4.82 -2.43 10.63
C ALA A 466 -3.67 -3.23 9.99
N MET A 467 -2.68 -2.54 9.43
CA MET A 467 -1.48 -3.17 8.87
C MET A 467 -0.60 -3.82 9.95
N LEU A 468 -0.48 -3.20 11.15
CA LEU A 468 0.18 -3.83 12.29
C LEU A 468 -0.52 -5.12 12.71
N ALA A 469 -1.86 -5.12 12.75
CA ALA A 469 -2.63 -6.32 13.05
C ALA A 469 -2.32 -7.47 12.07
N ILE A 470 -2.28 -7.17 10.76
CA ILE A 470 -1.90 -8.14 9.72
C ILE A 470 -0.46 -8.63 9.90
N TRP A 471 0.48 -7.73 10.15
CA TRP A 471 1.87 -8.09 10.38
C TRP A 471 2.04 -9.01 11.59
N ARG A 472 1.38 -8.71 12.71
CA ARG A 472 1.39 -9.54 13.93
C ARG A 472 0.78 -10.92 13.70
N HIS A 473 -0.33 -10.98 12.98
CA HIS A 473 -0.96 -12.24 12.59
C HIS A 473 -0.02 -13.12 11.75
N ARG A 474 0.67 -12.55 10.76
CA ARG A 474 1.66 -13.27 9.93
C ARG A 474 2.83 -13.82 10.77
N GLN A 475 3.37 -13.03 11.69
CA GLN A 475 4.44 -13.48 12.60
C GLN A 475 4.00 -14.69 13.47
N GLN A 476 2.74 -14.72 13.88
CA GLN A 476 2.19 -15.85 14.62
C GLN A 476 2.10 -17.10 13.72
N ALA A 477 1.61 -16.96 12.50
CA ALA A 477 1.51 -18.07 11.55
C ALA A 477 2.88 -18.69 11.25
N ASP A 478 3.91 -17.86 11.07
CA ASP A 478 5.29 -18.30 10.84
C ASP A 478 5.84 -19.04 12.05
N ALA A 479 5.66 -18.52 13.26
CA ALA A 479 6.08 -19.17 14.50
C ALA A 479 5.39 -20.54 14.70
N VAL A 480 4.12 -20.68 14.34
CA VAL A 480 3.37 -21.95 14.38
C VAL A 480 3.87 -22.90 13.30
N SER A 481 4.17 -22.42 12.11
CA SER A 481 4.69 -23.25 11.01
C SER A 481 6.08 -23.79 11.29
N GLU A 482 6.98 -23.00 11.88
CA GLU A 482 8.29 -23.45 12.34
C GLU A 482 8.18 -24.56 13.38
N VAL A 483 7.24 -24.46 14.33
CA VAL A 483 6.97 -25.51 15.29
C VAL A 483 6.51 -26.80 14.59
N ARG A 484 5.70 -26.70 13.56
CA ARG A 484 5.24 -27.86 12.75
C ARG A 484 6.37 -28.46 11.92
N HIS A 485 7.29 -27.65 11.38
CA HIS A 485 8.45 -28.14 10.59
C HIS A 485 9.53 -28.79 11.46
N GLU A 486 9.74 -28.32 12.67
CA GLU A 486 10.65 -29.01 13.63
C GLU A 486 10.05 -30.31 14.16
N TYR A 487 8.73 -30.48 14.03
CA TYR A 487 8.03 -31.71 14.37
C TYR A 487 8.14 -32.73 13.23
N ARG A 488 9.28 -33.36 13.06
CA ARG A 488 9.38 -34.62 12.33
C ARG A 488 8.76 -35.70 13.21
N PRO A 489 7.74 -36.45 12.72
CA PRO A 489 7.22 -37.55 13.51
C PRO A 489 8.37 -38.47 13.87
N SER A 490 8.60 -38.67 15.14
CA SER A 490 9.57 -39.63 15.62
C SER A 490 9.17 -41.00 15.07
N THR A 491 10.14 -41.72 14.51
CA THR A 491 9.94 -43.12 14.12
C THR A 491 9.84 -44.04 15.34
N HIS A 492 9.92 -43.48 16.56
CA HIS A 492 9.88 -44.23 17.80
C HIS A 492 8.57 -43.93 18.55
N TYR A 493 7.79 -45.00 18.78
CA TYR A 493 6.55 -44.95 19.54
C TYR A 493 6.77 -45.54 20.91
N TYR A 494 6.06 -45.03 21.93
CA TYR A 494 6.14 -45.48 23.30
C TYR A 494 4.72 -45.75 23.84
N ASN A 495 4.58 -46.70 24.74
CA ASN A 495 3.35 -46.85 25.51
C ASN A 495 3.27 -45.76 26.62
N LEU A 496 2.16 -45.72 27.34
CA LEU A 496 1.94 -44.74 28.43
C LEU A 496 2.91 -44.89 29.60
N LEU A 497 3.63 -46.00 29.70
CA LEU A 497 4.66 -46.25 30.71
C LEU A 497 6.06 -45.85 30.21
N GLY A 498 6.18 -45.29 29.02
CA GLY A 498 7.46 -44.84 28.43
C GLY A 498 8.30 -45.97 27.83
N GLN A 499 7.74 -47.16 27.63
CA GLN A 499 8.44 -48.30 27.02
C GLN A 499 8.37 -48.20 25.49
N PRO A 500 9.51 -48.36 24.75
CA PRO A 500 9.52 -48.27 23.31
C PRO A 500 8.73 -49.40 22.64
N LEU A 501 7.94 -49.05 21.63
CA LEU A 501 7.18 -49.98 20.79
C LEU A 501 7.86 -50.07 19.41
N GLN A 502 7.99 -51.31 18.89
CA GLN A 502 8.51 -51.55 17.55
C GLN A 502 7.35 -51.68 16.56
N GLY A 503 7.42 -50.91 15.46
CA GLY A 503 6.42 -50.95 14.40
C GLY A 503 6.23 -49.58 13.70
N THR A 504 5.51 -49.59 12.59
CA THR A 504 5.01 -48.39 11.92
C THR A 504 3.62 -48.05 12.42
N ALA A 505 3.14 -46.81 12.22
CA ALA A 505 1.83 -46.36 12.69
C ALA A 505 0.66 -47.29 12.36
N GLY A 506 0.74 -48.05 11.26
CA GLY A 506 -0.29 -49.03 10.85
C GLY A 506 -0.14 -50.45 11.45
N THR A 507 0.94 -50.72 12.20
CA THR A 507 1.21 -52.03 12.81
C THR A 507 1.29 -51.96 14.34
N LEU A 508 1.00 -50.80 14.93
CA LEU A 508 1.03 -50.60 16.37
C LEU A 508 -0.29 -51.06 17.02
N PRO A 509 -0.24 -51.50 18.29
CA PRO A 509 -1.47 -51.89 19.01
C PRO A 509 -2.48 -50.73 19.09
N HIS A 510 -3.78 -51.07 18.98
CA HIS A 510 -4.84 -50.09 19.19
C HIS A 510 -4.75 -49.52 20.61
N GLY A 511 -4.87 -48.19 20.73
CA GLY A 511 -4.86 -47.54 22.03
C GLY A 511 -4.18 -46.16 22.01
N ILE A 512 -3.84 -45.66 23.18
CA ILE A 512 -3.12 -44.39 23.36
C ILE A 512 -1.62 -44.69 23.35
N LEU A 513 -0.92 -44.10 22.39
CA LEU A 513 0.51 -44.18 22.27
C LEU A 513 1.12 -42.79 22.48
N VAL A 514 2.41 -42.75 22.77
CA VAL A 514 3.17 -41.52 22.86
C VAL A 514 4.25 -41.51 21.77
N ALA A 515 4.20 -40.55 20.88
CA ALA A 515 5.25 -40.31 19.92
C ALA A 515 5.67 -38.83 19.99
N SER A 516 6.97 -38.57 20.05
CA SER A 516 7.52 -37.21 20.16
C SER A 516 6.90 -36.37 21.30
N GLY A 517 6.49 -37.02 22.40
CA GLY A 517 5.88 -36.36 23.56
C GLY A 517 4.37 -36.13 23.45
N HIS A 518 3.72 -36.53 22.35
CA HIS A 518 2.27 -36.40 22.16
C HIS A 518 1.55 -37.74 22.27
N LYS A 519 0.31 -37.70 22.80
CA LYS A 519 -0.59 -38.83 22.80
C LYS A 519 -1.21 -38.99 21.43
N LEU A 520 -1.04 -40.17 20.83
CA LEU A 520 -1.69 -40.57 19.59
C LEU A 520 -2.75 -41.62 19.85
N PHE A 521 -3.90 -41.47 19.24
CA PHE A 521 -4.93 -42.53 19.24
C PHE A 521 -4.73 -43.37 17.97
N VAL A 522 -4.39 -44.65 18.16
CA VAL A 522 -4.38 -45.63 17.07
C VAL A 522 -5.70 -46.41 17.15
N LYS A 523 -6.52 -46.28 16.10
CA LYS A 523 -7.80 -47.01 15.94
C LYS A 523 -7.54 -48.38 15.35
#